data_88ed1035d21186dd3dc503f2fa77d17d
#
_entry.id   88ed1035d21186dd3dc503f2fa77d17d
#
_cell.length_a   1.000
_cell.length_b   1.000
_cell.length_c   1.000
_cell.angle_alpha   90.00
_cell.angle_beta   90.00
_cell.angle_gamma   90.00
#
_symmetry.space_group_name_H-M   'P 1'
#
loop_
_entity.id
_entity.type
_entity.pdbx_description
1 polymer ?
#
loop_
_entity_poly.entity_id
_entity_poly.type
_entity_poly.pdbx_seq_one_letter_code
_entity_poly.pdbx_strand_id
1 'polypeptide(L)'
;MSNKKILILPGDGIGDEVMAEVFKIIDWMEKTKSMSFDISERLVGGTAYDKEGDSISDETMQFALDSDAVLFGAVGGAKWDNVEREKRPEAALLRLRKDLDLFANLRPAVVLDALAEASSLKTDLVKGLDILIVRELTSGVYFGQPRGISKISETESKAIDTQVYTTSEIERVSRVAFDLAKLRRNKVSSAEKSNVMETGLFWRNIVTDLHRKEYDSVNLEHILADNCAMQLVRNPKQFDVILTDNLFGDLLSDTAAMLTGSLGMLPSASLGPVRENGTRAAMYEPVHGSAPDIA
;
A
#
# COMPACT_ATOMS: atom_id res chain seq x y z
N MET A 1 8.34 -27.18 12.90
CA MET A 1 7.74 -26.02 12.21
C MET A 1 8.44 -24.78 12.69
N SER A 2 8.81 -23.86 11.83
CA SER A 2 9.44 -22.60 12.27
C SER A 2 8.38 -21.73 12.95
N ASN A 3 8.64 -21.32 14.18
CA ASN A 3 7.82 -20.34 14.89
C ASN A 3 7.97 -18.99 14.15
N LYS A 4 6.86 -18.39 13.70
CA LYS A 4 6.88 -17.12 12.96
C LYS A 4 6.74 -15.95 13.92
N LYS A 5 7.65 -15.00 13.84
CA LYS A 5 7.59 -13.76 14.64
C LYS A 5 6.66 -12.77 13.99
N ILE A 6 5.64 -12.36 14.72
CA ILE A 6 4.66 -11.37 14.27
C ILE A 6 4.64 -10.19 15.22
N LEU A 7 4.82 -8.99 14.68
CA LEU A 7 4.58 -7.76 15.41
C LEU A 7 3.15 -7.27 15.12
N ILE A 8 2.39 -7.01 16.15
CA ILE A 8 1.05 -6.41 16.08
C ILE A 8 1.13 -4.97 16.53
N LEU A 9 0.61 -4.08 15.71
CA LEU A 9 0.56 -2.63 15.90
C LEU A 9 -0.90 -2.18 15.75
N PRO A 10 -1.71 -2.16 16.81
CA PRO A 10 -3.14 -1.80 16.72
C PRO A 10 -3.34 -0.37 16.22
N GLY A 11 -2.64 0.59 16.81
CA GLY A 11 -2.67 2.00 16.43
C GLY A 11 -3.78 2.79 17.09
N ASP A 12 -4.63 3.45 16.29
CA ASP A 12 -5.64 4.41 16.72
C ASP A 12 -7.04 4.03 16.25
N GLY A 13 -8.06 4.60 16.89
CA GLY A 13 -9.45 4.45 16.49
C GLY A 13 -9.90 3.00 16.45
N ILE A 14 -10.47 2.54 15.33
CA ILE A 14 -10.93 1.14 15.18
C ILE A 14 -9.81 0.10 15.10
N GLY A 15 -8.53 0.51 15.18
CA GLY A 15 -7.41 -0.41 15.08
C GLY A 15 -7.42 -1.50 16.15
N ASP A 16 -7.78 -1.18 17.40
CA ASP A 16 -7.92 -2.18 18.49
C ASP A 16 -9.02 -3.21 18.17
N GLU A 17 -10.15 -2.77 17.65
CA GLU A 17 -11.25 -3.67 17.28
C GLU A 17 -10.84 -4.61 16.13
N VAL A 18 -10.19 -4.07 15.11
CA VAL A 18 -9.67 -4.86 13.97
C VAL A 18 -8.66 -5.89 14.47
N MET A 19 -7.73 -5.52 15.33
CA MET A 19 -6.73 -6.45 15.86
C MET A 19 -7.34 -7.50 16.78
N ALA A 20 -8.39 -7.19 17.52
CA ALA A 20 -9.12 -8.18 18.31
C ALA A 20 -9.69 -9.33 17.43
N GLU A 21 -10.17 -9.02 16.21
CA GLU A 21 -10.60 -10.03 15.26
C GLU A 21 -9.41 -10.82 14.65
N VAL A 22 -8.28 -10.13 14.40
CA VAL A 22 -7.05 -10.77 13.92
C VAL A 22 -6.54 -11.81 14.93
N PHE A 23 -6.56 -11.51 16.23
CA PHE A 23 -6.17 -12.48 17.27
C PHE A 23 -7.02 -13.76 17.23
N LYS A 24 -8.33 -13.66 16.96
CA LYS A 24 -9.20 -14.84 16.81
C LYS A 24 -8.79 -15.71 15.62
N ILE A 25 -8.37 -15.09 14.51
CA ILE A 25 -7.87 -15.81 13.33
C ILE A 25 -6.54 -16.51 13.64
N ILE A 26 -5.61 -15.82 14.31
CA ILE A 26 -4.33 -16.39 14.73
C ILE A 26 -4.55 -17.62 15.62
N ASP A 27 -5.38 -17.50 16.66
CA ASP A 27 -5.74 -18.60 17.56
C ASP A 27 -6.37 -19.78 16.79
N TRP A 28 -7.24 -19.51 15.84
CA TRP A 28 -7.80 -20.53 14.96
C TRP A 28 -6.72 -21.21 14.11
N MET A 29 -5.78 -20.46 13.55
CA MET A 29 -4.67 -21.03 12.76
C MET A 29 -3.75 -21.91 13.60
N GLU A 30 -3.42 -21.50 14.83
CA GLU A 30 -2.63 -22.31 15.75
C GLU A 30 -3.33 -23.64 16.09
N LYS A 31 -4.62 -23.58 16.39
CA LYS A 31 -5.42 -24.76 16.76
C LYS A 31 -5.69 -25.71 15.60
N THR A 32 -5.85 -25.19 14.39
CA THR A 32 -6.37 -26.00 13.27
C THR A 32 -5.36 -26.26 12.16
N LYS A 33 -4.33 -25.42 12.01
CA LYS A 33 -3.34 -25.49 10.90
C LYS A 33 -1.97 -25.92 11.38
N SER A 34 -1.81 -26.28 12.65
CA SER A 34 -0.52 -26.64 13.25
C SER A 34 0.57 -25.58 12.99
N MET A 35 0.19 -24.30 12.98
CA MET A 35 1.09 -23.16 12.91
C MET A 35 1.47 -22.74 14.32
N SER A 36 2.56 -22.00 14.46
CA SER A 36 2.99 -21.43 15.73
C SER A 36 3.51 -20.02 15.48
N PHE A 37 3.10 -19.10 16.32
CA PHE A 37 3.46 -17.69 16.21
C PHE A 37 4.07 -17.17 17.52
N ASP A 38 5.14 -16.38 17.38
CA ASP A 38 5.73 -15.59 18.46
C ASP A 38 5.25 -14.15 18.27
N ILE A 39 4.29 -13.74 19.09
CA ILE A 39 3.55 -12.49 18.93
C ILE A 39 4.09 -11.45 19.90
N SER A 40 4.44 -10.29 19.37
CA SER A 40 4.73 -9.09 20.13
C SER A 40 3.71 -8.00 19.78
N GLU A 41 3.16 -7.31 20.78
CA GLU A 41 2.29 -6.16 20.59
C GLU A 41 3.01 -4.89 21.05
N ARG A 42 2.91 -3.81 20.27
CA ARG A 42 3.56 -2.51 20.56
C ARG A 42 2.66 -1.36 20.14
N LEU A 43 2.97 -0.19 20.71
CA LEU A 43 2.27 1.05 20.38
C LEU A 43 2.75 1.62 19.05
N VAL A 44 1.81 2.28 18.34
CA VAL A 44 2.07 3.03 17.11
C VAL A 44 1.01 4.14 16.96
N GLY A 45 1.31 5.15 16.17
CA GLY A 45 0.38 6.21 15.85
C GLY A 45 0.22 7.25 16.96
N GLY A 46 -0.95 7.82 17.04
CA GLY A 46 -1.28 8.83 18.05
C GLY A 46 -1.30 8.28 19.46
N THR A 47 -1.69 7.03 19.63
CA THR A 47 -1.63 6.32 20.92
C THR A 47 -0.19 6.18 21.41
N ALA A 48 0.77 5.92 20.54
CA ALA A 48 2.20 5.93 20.89
C ALA A 48 2.67 7.35 21.22
N TYR A 49 2.30 8.35 20.43
CA TYR A 49 2.65 9.74 20.67
C TYR A 49 2.19 10.21 22.06
N ASP A 50 0.96 9.89 22.44
CA ASP A 50 0.41 10.29 23.74
C ASP A 50 1.17 9.68 24.94
N LYS A 51 1.72 8.47 24.77
CA LYS A 51 2.40 7.75 25.87
C LYS A 51 3.92 7.89 25.84
N GLU A 52 4.52 7.98 24.67
CA GLU A 52 5.97 7.89 24.45
C GLU A 52 6.56 9.18 23.86
N GLY A 53 5.71 10.12 23.35
CA GLY A 53 6.13 11.40 22.77
C GLY A 53 6.59 11.27 21.31
N ASP A 54 6.45 10.09 20.69
CA ASP A 54 6.72 9.84 19.29
C ASP A 54 5.67 8.88 18.73
N SER A 55 5.38 8.97 17.44
CA SER A 55 4.39 8.10 16.78
C SER A 55 4.85 6.65 16.60
N ILE A 56 6.14 6.38 16.70
CA ILE A 56 6.74 5.04 16.77
C ILE A 56 8.14 5.13 17.39
N SER A 57 8.39 4.38 18.45
CA SER A 57 9.68 4.36 19.12
C SER A 57 10.73 3.55 18.34
N ASP A 58 12.02 3.82 18.58
CA ASP A 58 13.12 3.05 18.00
C ASP A 58 13.07 1.58 18.45
N GLU A 59 12.61 1.31 19.67
CA GLU A 59 12.41 -0.06 20.15
C GLU A 59 11.34 -0.79 19.31
N THR A 60 10.19 -0.16 19.07
CA THR A 60 9.13 -0.71 18.22
C THR A 60 9.62 -0.95 16.79
N MET A 61 10.42 -0.04 16.23
CA MET A 61 11.05 -0.23 14.92
C MET A 61 11.99 -1.44 14.90
N GLN A 62 12.77 -1.67 15.97
CA GLN A 62 13.63 -2.84 16.05
C GLN A 62 12.81 -4.14 16.06
N PHE A 63 11.68 -4.20 16.80
CA PHE A 63 10.75 -5.34 16.75
C PHE A 63 10.21 -5.56 15.33
N ALA A 64 9.89 -4.49 14.59
CA ALA A 64 9.43 -4.60 13.21
C ALA A 64 10.50 -5.20 12.27
N LEU A 65 11.76 -4.78 12.41
CA LEU A 65 12.89 -5.29 11.63
C LEU A 65 13.17 -6.77 11.90
N ASP A 66 12.98 -7.22 13.16
CA ASP A 66 13.24 -8.57 13.62
C ASP A 66 12.07 -9.54 13.36
N SER A 67 10.92 -9.02 12.92
CA SER A 67 9.72 -9.80 12.68
C SER A 67 9.67 -10.40 11.26
N ASP A 68 8.98 -11.53 11.12
CA ASP A 68 8.64 -12.10 9.81
C ASP A 68 7.52 -11.30 9.12
N ALA A 69 6.60 -10.74 9.91
CA ALA A 69 5.52 -9.90 9.43
C ALA A 69 5.07 -8.87 10.49
N VAL A 70 4.57 -7.75 10.01
CA VAL A 70 3.88 -6.74 10.83
C VAL A 70 2.40 -6.76 10.47
N LEU A 71 1.53 -6.89 11.48
CA LEU A 71 0.10 -6.69 11.36
C LEU A 71 -0.23 -5.31 11.92
N PHE A 72 -0.70 -4.43 11.06
CA PHE A 72 -0.91 -3.04 11.36
C PHE A 72 -2.42 -2.73 11.32
N GLY A 73 -2.94 -2.11 12.38
CA GLY A 73 -4.34 -1.73 12.42
C GLY A 73 -4.62 -0.46 11.64
N ALA A 74 -4.68 0.66 12.32
CA ALA A 74 -4.90 1.96 11.68
C ALA A 74 -4.26 3.08 12.50
N VAL A 75 -3.95 4.21 11.88
CA VAL A 75 -3.42 5.39 12.57
C VAL A 75 -4.12 6.66 12.09
N GLY A 76 -4.06 7.69 12.92
CA GLY A 76 -4.58 9.01 12.62
C GLY A 76 -5.79 9.41 13.44
N GLY A 77 -6.09 10.70 13.41
CA GLY A 77 -7.23 11.31 14.07
C GLY A 77 -7.03 12.81 14.27
N ALA A 78 -8.12 13.57 14.25
CA ALA A 78 -8.11 15.03 14.36
C ALA A 78 -7.40 15.57 15.62
N LYS A 79 -7.31 14.74 16.67
CA LYS A 79 -6.60 15.06 17.92
C LYS A 79 -5.13 15.45 17.67
N TRP A 80 -4.49 14.87 16.66
CA TRP A 80 -3.06 15.04 16.38
C TRP A 80 -2.76 15.94 15.17
N ASP A 81 -3.76 16.63 14.59
CA ASP A 81 -3.56 17.53 13.43
C ASP A 81 -2.58 18.67 13.70
N ASN A 82 -2.47 19.12 14.95
CA ASN A 82 -1.57 20.20 15.37
C ASN A 82 -0.19 19.72 15.86
N VAL A 83 0.08 18.41 15.85
CA VAL A 83 1.39 17.87 16.20
C VAL A 83 2.38 18.13 15.06
N GLU A 84 3.67 18.27 15.39
CA GLU A 84 4.75 18.38 14.40
C GLU A 84 4.66 17.24 13.39
N ARG A 85 4.84 17.56 12.10
CA ARG A 85 4.60 16.62 10.99
C ARG A 85 5.35 15.29 11.15
N GLU A 86 6.58 15.37 11.67
CA GLU A 86 7.47 14.23 11.87
C GLU A 86 6.99 13.29 12.98
N LYS A 87 6.10 13.77 13.85
CA LYS A 87 5.53 13.03 14.99
C LYS A 87 4.04 12.71 14.85
N ARG A 88 3.43 13.10 13.73
CA ARG A 88 2.03 12.73 13.45
C ARG A 88 1.88 11.22 13.32
N PRO A 89 0.70 10.67 13.60
CA PRO A 89 0.44 9.23 13.46
C PRO A 89 0.90 8.63 12.14
N GLU A 90 0.67 9.34 11.03
CA GLU A 90 1.03 8.90 9.67
C GLU A 90 2.55 8.80 9.46
N ALA A 91 3.36 9.54 10.23
CA ALA A 91 4.81 9.46 10.14
C ALA A 91 5.34 8.08 10.55
N ALA A 92 4.67 7.41 11.49
CA ALA A 92 5.00 6.03 11.87
C ALA A 92 4.84 5.06 10.70
N LEU A 93 3.75 5.18 9.95
CA LEU A 93 3.50 4.35 8.77
C LEU A 93 4.55 4.58 7.68
N LEU A 94 4.90 5.83 7.42
CA LEU A 94 5.95 6.18 6.45
C LEU A 94 7.32 5.66 6.88
N ARG A 95 7.64 5.71 8.19
CA ARG A 95 8.88 5.17 8.76
C ARG A 95 8.93 3.65 8.60
N LEU A 96 7.87 2.92 8.95
CA LEU A 96 7.79 1.47 8.75
C LEU A 96 8.01 1.08 7.29
N ARG A 97 7.34 1.75 6.36
CA ARG A 97 7.49 1.48 4.91
C ARG A 97 8.92 1.69 4.43
N LYS A 98 9.56 2.76 4.89
CA LYS A 98 10.93 3.11 4.51
C LYS A 98 11.97 2.17 5.13
N ASP A 99 11.92 1.99 6.45
CA ASP A 99 12.98 1.26 7.19
C ASP A 99 12.91 -0.26 6.94
N LEU A 100 11.73 -0.80 6.64
CA LEU A 100 11.54 -2.19 6.20
C LEU A 100 11.70 -2.35 4.67
N ASP A 101 11.97 -1.27 3.92
CA ASP A 101 12.01 -1.23 2.45
C ASP A 101 10.79 -1.91 1.79
N LEU A 102 9.58 -1.55 2.24
CA LEU A 102 8.33 -2.13 1.75
C LEU A 102 7.92 -1.51 0.41
N PHE A 103 8.67 -1.80 -0.64
CA PHE A 103 8.59 -1.10 -1.92
C PHE A 103 7.39 -1.46 -2.79
N ALA A 104 6.79 -2.64 -2.61
CA ALA A 104 5.66 -3.10 -3.41
C ALA A 104 4.40 -3.24 -2.56
N ASN A 105 3.43 -2.37 -2.77
CA ASN A 105 2.14 -2.44 -2.10
C ASN A 105 1.11 -3.10 -3.02
N LEU A 106 0.51 -4.16 -2.52
CA LEU A 106 -0.51 -4.95 -3.20
C LEU A 106 -1.88 -4.58 -2.65
N ARG A 107 -2.74 -4.06 -3.52
CA ARG A 107 -4.12 -3.66 -3.20
C ARG A 107 -5.10 -4.38 -4.12
N PRO A 108 -5.65 -5.53 -3.70
CA PRO A 108 -6.68 -6.21 -4.47
C PRO A 108 -8.01 -5.47 -4.36
N ALA A 109 -8.71 -5.33 -5.50
CA ALA A 109 -10.09 -4.87 -5.57
C ALA A 109 -10.94 -6.03 -6.10
N VAL A 110 -11.47 -6.82 -5.17
CA VAL A 110 -12.28 -8.01 -5.45
C VAL A 110 -13.70 -7.76 -5.01
N VAL A 111 -14.64 -7.97 -5.91
CA VAL A 111 -16.07 -7.87 -5.60
C VAL A 111 -16.58 -9.23 -5.15
N LEU A 112 -16.96 -9.33 -3.90
CA LEU A 112 -17.66 -10.49 -3.37
C LEU A 112 -19.10 -10.51 -3.89
N ASP A 113 -19.58 -11.64 -4.39
CA ASP A 113 -20.94 -11.75 -4.97
C ASP A 113 -22.03 -11.23 -4.05
N ALA A 114 -21.90 -11.47 -2.73
CA ALA A 114 -22.85 -10.99 -1.72
C ALA A 114 -22.89 -9.45 -1.57
N LEU A 115 -21.81 -8.76 -2.00
CA LEU A 115 -21.68 -7.30 -1.90
C LEU A 115 -21.79 -6.59 -3.25
N ALA A 116 -22.00 -7.31 -4.34
CA ALA A 116 -22.05 -6.73 -5.68
C ALA A 116 -23.12 -5.62 -5.85
N GLU A 117 -24.24 -5.75 -5.14
CA GLU A 117 -25.32 -4.76 -5.15
C GLU A 117 -25.03 -3.54 -4.27
N ALA A 118 -24.05 -3.61 -3.38
CA ALA A 118 -23.62 -2.48 -2.55
C ALA A 118 -22.70 -1.51 -3.31
N SER A 119 -22.21 -1.89 -4.50
CA SER A 119 -21.40 -1.01 -5.36
C SER A 119 -22.20 0.18 -5.85
N SER A 120 -21.54 1.33 -6.00
CA SER A 120 -22.13 2.51 -6.66
C SER A 120 -22.32 2.36 -8.16
N LEU A 121 -21.73 1.32 -8.78
CA LEU A 121 -21.87 1.00 -10.20
C LEU A 121 -22.94 -0.08 -10.42
N LYS A 122 -23.39 -0.20 -11.67
CA LYS A 122 -24.28 -1.28 -12.07
C LYS A 122 -23.66 -2.64 -11.78
N THR A 123 -24.42 -3.57 -11.22
CA THR A 123 -23.97 -4.90 -10.82
C THR A 123 -23.26 -5.65 -11.95
N ASP A 124 -23.73 -5.55 -13.20
CA ASP A 124 -23.11 -6.20 -14.37
C ASP A 124 -21.67 -5.72 -14.64
N LEU A 125 -21.34 -4.49 -14.25
CA LEU A 125 -19.98 -3.95 -14.40
C LEU A 125 -19.01 -4.51 -13.35
N VAL A 126 -19.50 -4.80 -12.15
CA VAL A 126 -18.66 -5.11 -11.00
C VAL A 126 -18.69 -6.58 -10.56
N LYS A 127 -19.77 -7.31 -10.84
CA LYS A 127 -19.90 -8.72 -10.46
C LYS A 127 -18.75 -9.55 -11.03
N GLY A 128 -18.05 -10.29 -10.16
CA GLY A 128 -16.90 -11.10 -10.51
C GLY A 128 -15.63 -10.27 -10.84
N LEU A 129 -15.58 -9.00 -10.41
CA LEU A 129 -14.39 -8.16 -10.56
C LEU A 129 -13.28 -8.69 -9.65
N ASP A 130 -12.09 -8.80 -10.22
CA ASP A 130 -10.85 -9.13 -9.53
C ASP A 130 -9.69 -8.39 -10.20
N ILE A 131 -9.29 -7.27 -9.61
CA ILE A 131 -8.17 -6.44 -10.04
C ILE A 131 -7.13 -6.44 -8.92
N LEU A 132 -5.85 -6.51 -9.29
CA LEU A 132 -4.75 -6.32 -8.36
C LEU A 132 -3.98 -5.05 -8.75
N ILE A 133 -3.91 -4.07 -7.85
CA ILE A 133 -3.07 -2.90 -8.03
C ILE A 133 -1.75 -3.13 -7.31
N VAL A 134 -0.64 -3.00 -8.06
CA VAL A 134 0.73 -3.05 -7.56
C VAL A 134 1.29 -1.64 -7.61
N ARG A 135 1.36 -1.01 -6.42
CA ARG A 135 1.80 0.37 -6.20
C ARG A 135 3.25 0.36 -5.73
N GLU A 136 4.12 1.12 -6.39
CA GLU A 136 5.41 1.47 -5.79
C GLU A 136 5.17 2.31 -4.53
N LEU A 137 5.89 2.04 -3.42
CA LEU A 137 5.49 2.57 -2.12
C LEU A 137 6.57 3.38 -1.39
N THR A 138 7.84 3.32 -1.81
CA THR A 138 8.97 3.88 -1.06
C THR A 138 9.66 5.06 -1.75
N SER A 139 9.18 5.48 -2.90
CA SER A 139 9.75 6.55 -3.71
C SER A 139 8.67 7.54 -4.20
N GLY A 140 8.96 8.30 -5.23
CA GLY A 140 8.03 9.25 -5.82
C GLY A 140 7.86 10.51 -5.01
N VAL A 141 6.71 11.18 -5.17
CA VAL A 141 6.44 12.50 -4.58
C VAL A 141 6.33 12.46 -3.05
N TYR A 142 6.02 11.31 -2.46
CA TYR A 142 5.90 11.20 -1.00
C TYR A 142 7.26 11.19 -0.28
N PHE A 143 8.34 10.85 -0.98
CA PHE A 143 9.69 10.74 -0.41
C PHE A 143 10.73 11.63 -1.10
N GLY A 144 10.44 12.17 -2.27
CA GLY A 144 11.36 12.96 -3.06
C GLY A 144 11.82 14.26 -2.39
N GLN A 145 13.03 14.68 -2.71
CA GLN A 145 13.64 15.92 -2.24
C GLN A 145 14.07 16.78 -3.43
N PRO A 146 14.06 18.14 -3.32
CA PRO A 146 13.66 18.93 -2.15
C PRO A 146 12.12 18.95 -1.97
N ARG A 147 11.69 19.10 -0.72
CA ARG A 147 10.27 19.29 -0.38
C ARG A 147 10.10 20.27 0.77
N GLY A 148 8.98 20.93 0.83
CA GLY A 148 8.63 21.84 1.92
C GLY A 148 8.11 23.18 1.46
N ILE A 149 7.85 24.05 2.44
CA ILE A 149 7.36 25.40 2.23
C ILE A 149 8.47 26.38 2.62
N SER A 150 8.79 27.32 1.75
CA SER A 150 9.77 28.38 1.98
C SER A 150 9.16 29.76 1.70
N LYS A 151 9.56 30.77 2.47
CA LYS A 151 9.21 32.15 2.19
C LYS A 151 10.05 32.68 1.03
N ILE A 152 9.41 33.36 0.08
CA ILE A 152 10.05 34.09 -1.00
C ILE A 152 10.16 35.58 -0.61
N SER A 153 9.12 36.12 0.05
CA SER A 153 9.05 37.49 0.56
C SER A 153 8.21 37.53 1.85
N GLU A 154 7.92 38.73 2.36
CA GLU A 154 7.02 38.89 3.51
C GLU A 154 5.58 38.43 3.23
N THR A 155 5.15 38.49 1.99
CA THR A 155 3.77 38.22 1.56
C THR A 155 3.64 36.97 0.69
N GLU A 156 4.76 36.34 0.27
CA GLU A 156 4.76 35.22 -0.67
C GLU A 156 5.54 34.03 -0.14
N SER A 157 4.97 32.87 -0.29
CA SER A 157 5.57 31.57 0.04
C SER A 157 5.50 30.62 -1.15
N LYS A 158 6.47 29.73 -1.25
CA LYS A 158 6.55 28.67 -2.25
C LYS A 158 6.53 27.31 -1.57
N ALA A 159 5.72 26.38 -2.09
CA ALA A 159 5.73 24.98 -1.72
C ALA A 159 6.33 24.13 -2.84
N ILE A 160 7.11 23.12 -2.49
CA ILE A 160 7.71 22.16 -3.42
C ILE A 160 7.48 20.76 -2.90
N ASP A 161 7.01 19.87 -3.77
CA ASP A 161 7.11 18.42 -3.65
C ASP A 161 7.77 17.88 -4.92
N THR A 162 8.77 17.02 -4.77
CA THR A 162 9.57 16.51 -5.88
C THR A 162 9.28 15.04 -6.12
N GLN A 163 8.94 14.67 -7.35
CA GLN A 163 8.80 13.27 -7.74
C GLN A 163 10.12 12.75 -8.30
N VAL A 164 10.66 11.69 -7.68
CA VAL A 164 11.92 11.07 -8.08
C VAL A 164 11.74 9.56 -8.17
N TYR A 165 12.25 8.97 -9.24
CA TYR A 165 12.36 7.53 -9.44
C TYR A 165 13.70 7.16 -10.07
N THR A 166 14.26 6.05 -9.62
CA THR A 166 15.44 5.43 -10.22
C THR A 166 15.05 4.19 -11.03
N THR A 167 15.94 3.75 -11.90
CA THR A 167 15.75 2.51 -12.68
C THR A 167 15.46 1.30 -11.79
N SER A 168 16.25 1.12 -10.73
CA SER A 168 16.13 -0.03 -9.83
C SER A 168 14.81 -0.06 -9.07
N GLU A 169 14.28 1.10 -8.67
CA GLU A 169 12.98 1.21 -7.99
C GLU A 169 11.83 0.80 -8.91
N ILE A 170 11.86 1.27 -10.16
CA ILE A 170 10.83 0.91 -11.16
C ILE A 170 10.94 -0.58 -11.52
N GLU A 171 12.15 -1.09 -11.78
CA GLU A 171 12.35 -2.49 -12.15
C GLU A 171 11.88 -3.45 -11.06
N ARG A 172 12.23 -3.20 -9.77
CA ARG A 172 11.87 -4.11 -8.68
C ARG A 172 10.36 -4.25 -8.47
N VAL A 173 9.60 -3.15 -8.55
CA VAL A 173 8.15 -3.21 -8.43
C VAL A 173 7.50 -3.80 -9.68
N SER A 174 8.07 -3.55 -10.86
CA SER A 174 7.60 -4.12 -12.13
C SER A 174 7.76 -5.64 -12.16
N ARG A 175 8.87 -6.19 -11.65
CA ARG A 175 9.05 -7.65 -11.53
C ARG A 175 7.96 -8.27 -10.66
N VAL A 176 7.62 -7.64 -9.53
CA VAL A 176 6.49 -8.11 -8.69
C VAL A 176 5.18 -8.14 -9.47
N ALA A 177 4.88 -7.08 -10.22
CA ALA A 177 3.66 -7.00 -11.01
C ALA A 177 3.60 -8.05 -12.13
N PHE A 178 4.69 -8.26 -12.87
CA PHE A 178 4.75 -9.26 -13.92
C PHE A 178 4.69 -10.69 -13.38
N ASP A 179 5.38 -10.98 -12.28
CA ASP A 179 5.34 -12.31 -11.66
C ASP A 179 3.92 -12.64 -11.15
N LEU A 180 3.23 -11.68 -10.55
CA LEU A 180 1.84 -11.84 -10.14
C LEU A 180 0.89 -11.99 -11.33
N ALA A 181 1.11 -11.26 -12.41
CA ALA A 181 0.30 -11.40 -13.63
C ALA A 181 0.38 -12.80 -14.24
N LYS A 182 1.57 -13.45 -14.24
CA LYS A 182 1.75 -14.85 -14.69
C LYS A 182 0.90 -15.85 -13.89
N LEU A 183 0.61 -15.54 -12.62
CA LEU A 183 -0.25 -16.37 -11.76
C LEU A 183 -1.74 -16.04 -11.89
N ARG A 184 -2.08 -15.01 -12.69
CA ARG A 184 -3.44 -14.50 -12.89
C ARG A 184 -3.82 -14.60 -14.36
N ARG A 185 -4.34 -13.53 -14.96
CA ARG A 185 -4.80 -13.52 -16.38
C ARG A 185 -3.71 -13.08 -17.36
N ASN A 186 -2.45 -13.07 -16.91
CA ASN A 186 -1.27 -12.78 -17.72
C ASN A 186 -1.28 -11.39 -18.40
N LYS A 187 -1.86 -10.37 -17.73
CA LYS A 187 -1.95 -9.01 -18.25
C LYS A 187 -1.50 -7.98 -17.22
N VAL A 188 -0.63 -7.04 -17.63
CA VAL A 188 -0.23 -5.85 -16.86
C VAL A 188 -0.63 -4.60 -17.62
N SER A 189 -1.38 -3.72 -16.95
CA SER A 189 -1.65 -2.35 -17.39
C SER A 189 -0.75 -1.40 -16.59
N SER A 190 0.31 -0.87 -17.19
CA SER A 190 1.21 0.09 -16.55
C SER A 190 0.63 1.49 -16.66
N ALA A 191 0.19 2.03 -15.51
CA ALA A 191 -0.43 3.35 -15.43
C ALA A 191 0.61 4.41 -15.03
N GLU A 192 0.75 5.44 -15.88
CA GLU A 192 1.74 6.50 -15.76
C GLU A 192 1.26 7.81 -16.42
N LYS A 193 2.04 8.88 -16.37
CA LYS A 193 1.69 10.17 -16.97
C LYS A 193 2.77 10.67 -17.94
N SER A 194 3.18 9.81 -18.88
CA SER A 194 4.29 10.02 -19.82
C SER A 194 4.10 11.21 -20.79
N ASN A 195 2.86 11.64 -20.98
CA ASN A 195 2.56 12.75 -21.90
C ASN A 195 2.89 14.15 -21.32
N VAL A 196 3.15 14.26 -20.00
CA VAL A 196 3.47 15.55 -19.35
C VAL A 196 4.55 15.45 -18.27
N MET A 197 4.89 14.25 -17.80
CA MET A 197 5.86 14.07 -16.71
C MET A 197 7.09 13.30 -17.20
N GLU A 198 8.28 13.84 -16.98
CA GLU A 198 9.54 13.16 -17.29
C GLU A 198 9.68 11.84 -16.53
N THR A 199 9.29 11.82 -15.26
CA THR A 199 9.25 10.57 -14.46
C THR A 199 8.27 9.55 -14.99
N GLY A 200 7.15 9.98 -15.56
CA GLY A 200 6.18 9.11 -16.24
C GLY A 200 6.73 8.52 -17.53
N LEU A 201 7.43 9.31 -18.34
CA LEU A 201 8.11 8.84 -19.55
C LEU A 201 9.25 7.86 -19.20
N PHE A 202 10.03 8.19 -18.18
CA PHE A 202 11.09 7.32 -17.67
C PHE A 202 10.52 5.98 -17.17
N TRP A 203 9.44 6.02 -16.36
CA TRP A 203 8.71 4.83 -15.92
C TRP A 203 8.33 3.92 -17.10
N ARG A 204 7.64 4.49 -18.08
CA ARG A 204 7.18 3.77 -19.28
C ARG A 204 8.34 3.07 -20.00
N ASN A 205 9.46 3.78 -20.20
CA ASN A 205 10.62 3.24 -20.88
C ASN A 205 11.24 2.07 -20.12
N ILE A 206 11.46 2.20 -18.80
CA ILE A 206 12.02 1.14 -17.96
C ILE A 206 11.11 -0.09 -17.92
N VAL A 207 9.80 0.10 -17.74
CA VAL A 207 8.84 -1.02 -17.74
C VAL A 207 8.84 -1.73 -19.09
N THR A 208 8.89 -0.97 -20.20
CA THR A 208 8.95 -1.55 -21.56
C THR A 208 10.22 -2.36 -21.77
N ASP A 209 11.37 -1.85 -21.37
CA ASP A 209 12.66 -2.51 -21.55
C ASP A 209 12.77 -3.77 -20.69
N LEU A 210 12.29 -3.71 -19.43
CA LEU A 210 12.22 -4.88 -18.55
C LEU A 210 11.30 -5.96 -19.13
N HIS A 211 10.12 -5.57 -19.61
CA HIS A 211 9.17 -6.47 -20.23
C HIS A 211 9.80 -7.23 -21.41
N ARG A 212 10.46 -6.52 -22.35
CA ARG A 212 11.12 -7.13 -23.51
C ARG A 212 12.23 -8.10 -23.14
N LYS A 213 12.95 -7.85 -22.03
CA LYS A 213 14.10 -8.65 -21.62
C LYS A 213 13.72 -9.89 -20.82
N GLU A 214 12.72 -9.78 -19.92
CA GLU A 214 12.47 -10.78 -18.89
C GLU A 214 11.02 -11.31 -18.91
N TYR A 215 10.06 -10.60 -19.55
CA TYR A 215 8.63 -10.85 -19.40
C TYR A 215 7.83 -10.78 -20.70
N ASP A 216 8.45 -11.06 -21.84
CA ASP A 216 7.86 -10.97 -23.20
C ASP A 216 6.58 -11.80 -23.40
N SER A 217 6.39 -12.83 -22.56
CA SER A 217 5.19 -13.67 -22.55
C SER A 217 3.98 -13.06 -21.82
N VAL A 218 4.16 -11.96 -21.08
CA VAL A 218 3.08 -11.24 -20.38
C VAL A 218 2.51 -10.17 -21.30
N ASN A 219 1.19 -10.03 -21.36
CA ASN A 219 0.58 -8.94 -22.10
C ASN A 219 0.78 -7.60 -21.37
N LEU A 220 1.59 -6.72 -21.91
CA LEU A 220 1.81 -5.37 -21.38
C LEU A 220 1.03 -4.35 -22.20
N GLU A 221 0.26 -3.51 -21.54
CA GLU A 221 -0.27 -2.26 -22.09
C GLU A 221 0.14 -1.07 -21.22
N HIS A 222 0.36 0.08 -21.83
CA HIS A 222 0.56 1.35 -21.12
C HIS A 222 -0.70 2.19 -21.20
N ILE A 223 -1.10 2.77 -20.08
CA ILE A 223 -2.29 3.60 -20.00
C ILE A 223 -1.96 4.88 -19.20
N LEU A 224 -2.42 6.03 -19.67
CA LEU A 224 -2.29 7.26 -18.89
C LEU A 224 -3.13 7.17 -17.62
N ALA A 225 -2.62 7.64 -16.49
CA ALA A 225 -3.25 7.46 -15.18
C ALA A 225 -4.68 8.04 -15.10
N ASP A 226 -4.92 9.18 -15.73
CA ASP A 226 -6.27 9.77 -15.84
C ASP A 226 -7.23 8.89 -16.68
N ASN A 227 -6.74 8.32 -17.79
CA ASN A 227 -7.53 7.35 -18.56
C ASN A 227 -7.76 6.06 -17.76
N CYS A 228 -6.76 5.59 -17.00
CA CYS A 228 -6.92 4.43 -16.13
C CYS A 228 -8.05 4.65 -15.11
N ALA A 229 -8.08 5.82 -14.45
CA ALA A 229 -9.16 6.19 -13.54
C ALA A 229 -10.54 6.19 -14.21
N MET A 230 -10.66 6.76 -15.42
CA MET A 230 -11.90 6.71 -16.20
C MET A 230 -12.31 5.29 -16.56
N GLN A 231 -11.37 4.44 -16.96
CA GLN A 231 -11.64 3.05 -17.36
C GLN A 231 -11.97 2.15 -16.17
N LEU A 232 -11.44 2.41 -14.98
CA LEU A 232 -11.86 1.73 -13.74
C LEU A 232 -13.36 1.89 -13.51
N VAL A 233 -13.92 3.08 -13.75
CA VAL A 233 -15.35 3.33 -13.61
C VAL A 233 -16.15 2.80 -14.81
N ARG A 234 -15.62 2.91 -16.03
CA ARG A 234 -16.35 2.61 -17.26
C ARG A 234 -16.34 1.12 -17.62
N ASN A 235 -15.20 0.47 -17.51
CA ASN A 235 -14.97 -0.93 -17.90
C ASN A 235 -13.89 -1.58 -17.03
N PRO A 236 -14.13 -1.77 -15.72
CA PRO A 236 -13.11 -2.26 -14.79
C PRO A 236 -12.62 -3.69 -15.13
N LYS A 237 -13.47 -4.53 -15.72
CA LYS A 237 -13.15 -5.93 -16.03
C LYS A 237 -12.04 -6.11 -17.07
N GLN A 238 -11.63 -5.06 -17.77
CA GLN A 238 -10.50 -5.10 -18.70
C GLN A 238 -9.14 -5.23 -17.99
N PHE A 239 -9.06 -4.83 -16.69
CA PHE A 239 -7.82 -4.85 -15.92
C PHE A 239 -7.65 -6.18 -15.19
N ASP A 240 -6.40 -6.64 -15.12
CA ASP A 240 -5.94 -7.77 -14.31
C ASP A 240 -4.98 -7.27 -13.23
N VAL A 241 -3.75 -6.92 -13.61
CA VAL A 241 -2.78 -6.26 -12.75
C VAL A 241 -2.56 -4.84 -13.24
N ILE A 242 -2.71 -3.85 -12.37
CA ILE A 242 -2.35 -2.46 -12.64
C ILE A 242 -1.04 -2.16 -11.91
N LEU A 243 0.01 -1.85 -12.67
CA LEU A 243 1.30 -1.42 -12.15
C LEU A 243 1.39 0.10 -12.20
N THR A 244 1.78 0.76 -11.11
CA THR A 244 1.80 2.22 -11.07
C THR A 244 2.73 2.79 -9.99
N ASP A 245 3.05 4.08 -10.10
CA ASP A 245 3.85 4.83 -9.13
C ASP A 245 3.10 5.05 -7.80
N ASN A 246 3.76 5.70 -6.86
CA ASN A 246 3.24 5.88 -5.51
C ASN A 246 1.96 6.73 -5.48
N LEU A 247 1.97 7.90 -6.13
CA LEU A 247 0.83 8.84 -6.11
C LEU A 247 -0.38 8.29 -6.87
N PHE A 248 -0.16 7.89 -8.12
CA PHE A 248 -1.26 7.35 -8.92
C PHE A 248 -1.76 6.02 -8.36
N GLY A 249 -0.88 5.23 -7.74
CA GLY A 249 -1.26 3.99 -7.07
C GLY A 249 -2.21 4.21 -5.90
N ASP A 250 -2.02 5.27 -5.14
CA ASP A 250 -2.95 5.68 -4.09
C ASP A 250 -4.33 6.02 -4.65
N LEU A 251 -4.36 6.97 -5.57
CA LEU A 251 -5.61 7.45 -6.17
C LEU A 251 -6.38 6.35 -6.92
N LEU A 252 -5.67 5.52 -7.69
CA LEU A 252 -6.30 4.45 -8.47
C LEU A 252 -6.80 3.31 -7.60
N SER A 253 -6.09 2.97 -6.50
CA SER A 253 -6.54 1.93 -5.59
C SER A 253 -7.75 2.36 -4.78
N ASP A 254 -7.82 3.63 -4.36
CA ASP A 254 -8.99 4.17 -3.67
C ASP A 254 -10.20 4.25 -4.61
N THR A 255 -9.99 4.63 -5.88
CA THR A 255 -11.03 4.55 -6.91
C THR A 255 -11.52 3.12 -7.11
N ALA A 256 -10.60 2.15 -7.20
CA ALA A 256 -10.96 0.73 -7.37
C ALA A 256 -11.67 0.16 -6.12
N ALA A 257 -11.30 0.62 -4.93
CA ALA A 257 -11.95 0.24 -3.68
C ALA A 257 -13.45 0.56 -3.68
N MET A 258 -13.83 1.72 -4.23
CA MET A 258 -15.24 2.12 -4.31
C MET A 258 -16.08 1.22 -5.23
N LEU A 259 -15.46 0.50 -6.15
CA LEU A 259 -16.15 -0.45 -7.03
C LEU A 259 -16.64 -1.69 -6.27
N THR A 260 -16.00 -2.02 -5.14
CA THR A 260 -16.28 -3.26 -4.39
C THR A 260 -17.50 -3.17 -3.47
N GLY A 261 -18.01 -1.97 -3.26
CA GLY A 261 -19.18 -1.71 -2.38
C GLY A 261 -18.86 -1.77 -0.88
N SER A 262 -17.62 -2.11 -0.48
CA SER A 262 -17.21 -2.10 0.92
C SER A 262 -15.71 -1.89 1.07
N LEU A 263 -15.31 -0.71 1.57
CA LEU A 263 -13.91 -0.40 1.86
C LEU A 263 -13.32 -1.30 2.95
N GLY A 264 -14.11 -1.64 3.97
CA GLY A 264 -13.68 -2.45 5.10
C GLY A 264 -13.33 -3.92 4.77
N MET A 265 -13.72 -4.40 3.58
CA MET A 265 -13.42 -5.77 3.15
C MET A 265 -12.11 -5.90 2.37
N LEU A 266 -11.40 -4.79 2.13
CA LEU A 266 -10.22 -4.79 1.28
C LEU A 266 -8.94 -4.87 2.11
N PRO A 267 -8.07 -5.87 1.84
CA PRO A 267 -6.75 -5.95 2.46
C PRO A 267 -5.72 -5.14 1.68
N SER A 268 -4.63 -4.79 2.37
CA SER A 268 -3.41 -4.23 1.79
C SER A 268 -2.21 -5.02 2.29
N ALA A 269 -1.28 -5.36 1.40
CA ALA A 269 -0.03 -6.01 1.74
C ALA A 269 1.14 -5.21 1.17
N SER A 270 2.06 -4.79 2.02
CA SER A 270 3.29 -4.10 1.63
C SER A 270 4.47 -5.03 1.77
N LEU A 271 5.21 -5.24 0.69
CA LEU A 271 6.27 -6.25 0.58
C LEU A 271 7.64 -5.60 0.40
N GLY A 272 8.60 -6.06 1.17
CA GLY A 272 10.02 -5.73 1.03
C GLY A 272 10.77 -6.69 0.09
N PRO A 273 12.11 -6.54 -0.03
CA PRO A 273 12.93 -7.44 -0.82
C PRO A 273 12.95 -8.86 -0.24
N VAL A 274 13.21 -9.83 -1.11
CA VAL A 274 13.46 -11.21 -0.67
C VAL A 274 14.81 -11.26 0.02
N ARG A 275 14.85 -11.76 1.26
CA ARG A 275 16.05 -11.95 2.07
C ARG A 275 16.79 -13.21 1.62
N GLU A 276 18.07 -13.35 2.01
CA GLU A 276 18.89 -14.53 1.68
C GLU A 276 18.27 -15.86 2.10
N ASN A 277 17.50 -15.88 3.19
CA ASN A 277 16.79 -17.05 3.69
C ASN A 277 15.47 -17.36 2.96
N GLY A 278 15.16 -16.63 1.87
CA GLY A 278 13.94 -16.78 1.07
C GLY A 278 12.68 -16.13 1.68
N THR A 279 12.77 -15.53 2.87
CA THR A 279 11.68 -14.73 3.45
C THR A 279 11.73 -13.29 2.95
N ARG A 280 10.71 -12.50 3.20
CA ARG A 280 10.71 -11.04 2.98
C ARG A 280 10.05 -10.32 4.13
N ALA A 281 10.44 -9.07 4.36
CA ALA A 281 9.68 -8.20 5.23
C ALA A 281 8.29 -7.97 4.60
N ALA A 282 7.26 -8.00 5.42
CA ALA A 282 5.90 -7.75 4.97
C ALA A 282 5.10 -7.04 6.07
N MET A 283 4.24 -6.11 5.64
CA MET A 283 3.26 -5.48 6.51
C MET A 283 1.88 -5.65 5.89
N TYR A 284 0.92 -6.05 6.71
CA TYR A 284 -0.46 -6.25 6.33
C TYR A 284 -1.33 -5.29 7.11
N GLU A 285 -2.20 -4.57 6.40
CA GLU A 285 -3.06 -3.54 6.97
C GLU A 285 -4.41 -3.51 6.25
N PRO A 286 -5.51 -3.05 6.87
CA PRO A 286 -6.71 -2.69 6.13
C PRO A 286 -6.41 -1.49 5.22
N VAL A 287 -7.21 -1.32 4.15
CA VAL A 287 -7.05 -0.18 3.23
C VAL A 287 -7.51 1.13 3.87
N HIS A 288 -8.53 1.06 4.76
CA HIS A 288 -9.10 2.22 5.44
C HIS A 288 -8.23 2.76 6.59
N GLY A 289 -8.46 4.00 6.99
CA GLY A 289 -7.83 4.63 8.16
C GLY A 289 -8.49 4.24 9.49
N SER A 290 -8.19 5.02 10.53
CA SER A 290 -8.61 4.77 11.92
C SER A 290 -10.10 4.99 12.20
N ALA A 291 -10.84 5.63 11.30
CA ALA A 291 -12.28 5.92 11.40
C ALA A 291 -12.72 6.46 12.78
N PRO A 292 -12.12 7.55 13.28
CA PRO A 292 -12.28 8.01 14.66
C PRO A 292 -13.73 8.39 15.01
N ASP A 293 -14.57 8.63 14.00
CA ASP A 293 -15.98 9.03 14.21
C ASP A 293 -16.89 7.84 14.59
N ILE A 294 -16.41 6.60 14.42
CA ILE A 294 -17.16 5.38 14.70
C ILE A 294 -16.44 4.40 15.63
N ALA A 295 -15.24 4.77 16.08
CA ALA A 295 -14.42 3.96 16.99
C ALA A 295 -14.90 4.05 18.44
#